data_b7d11ef6555e4e0fefc50273db29f2e9
#
_entry.id   b7d11ef6555e4e0fefc50273db29f2e9
#
_cell.length_a   1.000
_cell.length_b   1.000
_cell.length_c   1.000
_cell.angle_alpha   90.00
_cell.angle_beta   90.00
_cell.angle_gamma   90.00
#
_symmetry.space_group_name_H-M   'P 1'
#
loop_
_entity.id
_entity.type
_entity.pdbx_description
1 polymer ?
#
loop_
_entity_poly.entity_id
_entity_poly.type
_entity_poly.pdbx_seq_one_letter_code
_entity_poly.pdbx_strand_id
1 'polypeptide(L)'
;DVLGSRGLGDVYKRQDSGNKLFLLDAYALIYRAYYAFIKNPRINSKGFNTSAILGFVNTLEEVLKKENPTHIGVAFDPAGPTFRHEAFEQYKAQREETPEAIRLSVPIIKDIIRAYRIPILEVAGYEADDVIGTLATEAGRQGITTYMMTPDKDYGQLVSDKVFMYRPKHTGGFEVMGVEEVKAKFDIQSPTQVIDMLGLMGDSSDNIPGCPGVGEKTAQKLVSEFGSIENLLEHTDQLKGALKTKVETNREMITFSKFLATIKIDVPIQLEMDALVREEADENSLRSIFEELEFRTLIDRVLKKDISGNGITSATGSKVATGKSAPSPLPLFPEEGGGMQGDLFANFTPDEPGCLLYTSPS
;
A
#
# COMPACT_ATOMS: atom_id res chain seq x y z
N ASP A 1 11.43 37.05 -26.80
CA ASP A 1 10.40 36.64 -25.85
C ASP A 1 10.41 35.12 -25.70
N VAL A 2 11.15 34.64 -24.68
CA VAL A 2 11.25 33.22 -24.36
C VAL A 2 10.47 33.01 -23.09
N LEU A 3 9.26 32.51 -23.20
CA LEU A 3 8.47 31.96 -22.08
C LEU A 3 8.94 30.55 -21.80
N GLY A 4 9.83 30.42 -20.82
CA GLY A 4 10.27 29.14 -20.31
C GLY A 4 9.15 28.41 -19.61
N SER A 5 8.93 27.16 -20.00
CA SER A 5 8.08 26.19 -19.31
C SER A 5 8.59 25.94 -17.91
N ARG A 6 7.96 26.53 -16.89
CA ARG A 6 8.18 26.18 -15.48
C ARG A 6 7.49 24.86 -15.22
N GLY A 7 8.29 23.87 -14.90
CA GLY A 7 7.80 22.53 -14.60
C GLY A 7 6.87 22.50 -13.39
N LEU A 8 5.84 21.65 -13.46
CA LEU A 8 4.85 21.34 -12.43
C LEU A 8 5.42 20.72 -11.12
N GLY A 9 6.75 20.74 -10.95
CA GLY A 9 7.43 20.20 -9.78
C GLY A 9 7.47 21.08 -8.54
N ASP A 10 7.14 22.37 -8.63
CA ASP A 10 7.37 23.34 -7.55
C ASP A 10 6.13 23.75 -6.75
N VAL A 11 4.95 23.17 -7.01
CA VAL A 11 3.69 23.61 -6.37
C VAL A 11 3.52 23.07 -4.93
N TYR A 12 4.30 22.06 -4.52
CA TYR A 12 4.13 21.40 -3.21
C TYR A 12 5.14 21.82 -2.12
N LYS A 13 5.84 22.93 -2.29
CA LYS A 13 6.50 23.61 -1.16
C LYS A 13 5.50 24.51 -0.42
N ARG A 14 4.39 23.94 0.08
CA ARG A 14 3.67 24.57 1.19
C ARG A 14 4.51 24.38 2.45
N GLN A 15 4.79 25.47 3.14
CA GLN A 15 5.34 25.48 4.49
C GLN A 15 4.39 24.66 5.38
N ASP A 16 4.66 23.37 5.51
CA ASP A 16 3.96 22.49 6.44
C ASP A 16 4.65 22.69 7.80
N SER A 17 4.08 23.61 8.57
CA SER A 17 4.43 23.80 9.97
C SER A 17 3.80 22.68 10.75
N GLY A 18 4.24 21.45 10.68
CA GLY A 18 3.47 20.59 11.48
C GLY A 18 3.70 19.10 11.43
N ASN A 19 2.77 18.43 11.95
CA ASN A 19 2.72 17.01 12.12
C ASN A 19 2.48 16.34 10.76
N LYS A 20 3.37 15.42 10.40
CA LYS A 20 3.33 14.60 9.21
C LYS A 20 3.11 13.16 9.64
N LEU A 21 1.90 12.65 9.45
CA LEU A 21 1.50 11.30 9.83
C LEU A 21 1.66 10.34 8.64
N PHE A 22 2.33 9.22 8.86
CA PHE A 22 2.35 8.08 7.94
C PHE A 22 1.65 6.87 8.54
N LEU A 23 0.68 6.33 7.84
CA LEU A 23 -0.02 5.09 8.17
C LEU A 23 0.29 4.05 7.10
N LEU A 24 0.95 2.97 7.49
CA LEU A 24 1.44 1.93 6.59
C LEU A 24 0.51 0.71 6.64
N ASP A 25 0.11 0.24 5.46
CA ASP A 25 -0.59 -1.03 5.28
C ASP A 25 0.44 -2.17 5.25
N ALA A 26 0.52 -2.94 6.33
CA ALA A 26 1.57 -3.93 6.51
C ALA A 26 1.51 -5.04 5.47
N TYR A 27 0.34 -5.69 5.31
CA TYR A 27 0.24 -6.83 4.41
C TYR A 27 0.43 -6.44 2.96
N ALA A 28 -0.11 -5.32 2.51
CA ALA A 28 0.09 -4.82 1.15
C ALA A 28 1.58 -4.59 0.85
N LEU A 29 2.34 -4.06 1.81
CA LEU A 29 3.79 -3.85 1.67
C LEU A 29 4.58 -5.16 1.78
N ILE A 30 4.19 -6.09 2.65
CA ILE A 30 4.82 -7.40 2.82
C ILE A 30 4.65 -8.26 1.57
N TYR A 31 3.43 -8.36 1.03
CA TYR A 31 3.16 -9.09 -0.20
C TYR A 31 3.94 -8.50 -1.38
N ARG A 32 3.91 -7.17 -1.53
CA ARG A 32 4.70 -6.49 -2.55
C ARG A 32 6.18 -6.82 -2.44
N ALA A 33 6.73 -6.78 -1.23
CA ALA A 33 8.13 -7.12 -0.97
C ALA A 33 8.44 -8.58 -1.33
N TYR A 34 7.57 -9.51 -0.95
CA TYR A 34 7.72 -10.93 -1.27
C TYR A 34 7.75 -11.18 -2.77
N TYR A 35 6.76 -10.65 -3.51
CA TYR A 35 6.67 -10.85 -4.96
C TYR A 35 7.78 -10.15 -5.73
N ALA A 36 8.33 -9.04 -5.25
CA ALA A 36 9.48 -8.39 -5.87
C ALA A 36 10.73 -9.31 -5.90
N PHE A 37 10.84 -10.25 -4.98
CA PHE A 37 11.93 -11.22 -4.93
C PHE A 37 11.54 -12.63 -5.38
N ILE A 38 10.34 -12.85 -5.91
CA ILE A 38 9.83 -14.20 -6.22
C ILE A 38 10.75 -14.97 -7.17
N LYS A 39 11.38 -14.30 -8.15
CA LYS A 39 12.30 -14.91 -9.12
C LYS A 39 13.72 -15.13 -8.55
N ASN A 40 14.11 -14.40 -7.51
CA ASN A 40 15.42 -14.49 -6.88
C ASN A 40 15.29 -14.29 -5.37
N PRO A 41 14.72 -15.27 -4.66
CA PRO A 41 14.45 -15.15 -3.24
C PRO A 41 15.71 -15.01 -2.41
N ARG A 42 15.62 -14.22 -1.35
CA ARG A 42 16.71 -14.04 -0.38
C ARG A 42 16.61 -15.11 0.70
N ILE A 43 17.47 -16.08 0.63
CA ILE A 43 17.51 -17.21 1.58
C ILE A 43 18.76 -17.03 2.44
N ASN A 44 18.60 -17.09 3.77
CA ASN A 44 19.76 -17.08 4.68
C ASN A 44 20.41 -18.46 4.79
N SER A 45 21.54 -18.55 5.53
CA SER A 45 22.30 -19.82 5.69
C SER A 45 21.49 -20.94 6.35
N LYS A 46 20.41 -20.59 7.09
CA LYS A 46 19.50 -21.53 7.74
C LYS A 46 18.37 -22.02 6.81
N GLY A 47 18.36 -21.61 5.53
CA GLY A 47 17.32 -21.96 4.57
C GLY A 47 16.03 -21.13 4.69
N PHE A 48 16.01 -20.08 5.51
CA PHE A 48 14.84 -19.24 5.72
C PHE A 48 14.75 -18.16 4.64
N ASN A 49 13.55 -18.01 4.03
CA ASN A 49 13.30 -16.98 3.03
C ASN A 49 13.04 -15.63 3.71
N THR A 50 14.00 -14.73 3.62
CA THR A 50 13.98 -13.40 4.24
C THR A 50 13.51 -12.30 3.30
N SER A 51 13.05 -12.63 2.09
CA SER A 51 12.69 -11.67 1.02
C SER A 51 11.66 -10.64 1.46
N ALA A 52 10.56 -11.10 2.07
CA ALA A 52 9.48 -10.24 2.54
C ALA A 52 9.97 -9.27 3.62
N ILE A 53 10.78 -9.76 4.56
CA ILE A 53 11.33 -8.96 5.65
C ILE A 53 12.30 -7.91 5.09
N LEU A 54 13.22 -8.32 4.23
CA LEU A 54 14.20 -7.41 3.63
C LEU A 54 13.53 -6.28 2.85
N GLY A 55 12.55 -6.63 2.02
CA GLY A 55 11.84 -5.64 1.21
C GLY A 55 10.97 -4.70 2.06
N PHE A 56 10.29 -5.22 3.08
CA PHE A 56 9.53 -4.40 4.03
C PHE A 56 10.44 -3.41 4.77
N VAL A 57 11.56 -3.88 5.34
CA VAL A 57 12.50 -3.02 6.06
C VAL A 57 13.12 -1.97 5.15
N ASN A 58 13.47 -2.34 3.91
CA ASN A 58 13.98 -1.37 2.93
C ASN A 58 12.97 -0.26 2.66
N THR A 59 11.71 -0.62 2.50
CA THR A 59 10.60 0.31 2.27
C THR A 59 10.38 1.23 3.47
N LEU A 60 10.36 0.67 4.69
CA LEU A 60 10.25 1.42 5.93
C LEU A 60 11.40 2.43 6.09
N GLU A 61 12.64 1.97 5.93
CA GLU A 61 13.83 2.82 6.01
C GLU A 61 13.84 3.95 4.98
N GLU A 62 13.34 3.68 3.77
CA GLU A 62 13.23 4.71 2.74
C GLU A 62 12.26 5.81 3.17
N VAL A 63 11.10 5.45 3.72
CA VAL A 63 10.13 6.41 4.26
C VAL A 63 10.72 7.18 5.43
N LEU A 64 11.32 6.50 6.39
CA LEU A 64 11.89 7.14 7.56
C LEU A 64 12.97 8.16 7.21
N LYS A 65 13.78 7.88 6.18
CA LYS A 65 14.89 8.75 5.75
C LYS A 65 14.46 9.87 4.81
N LYS A 66 13.63 9.55 3.81
CA LYS A 66 13.27 10.54 2.78
C LYS A 66 12.13 11.44 3.22
N GLU A 67 11.13 10.88 3.85
CA GLU A 67 9.93 11.61 4.24
C GLU A 67 10.04 12.22 5.63
N ASN A 68 10.88 11.64 6.47
CA ASN A 68 11.10 12.10 7.84
C ASN A 68 9.77 12.38 8.58
N PRO A 69 8.88 11.36 8.71
CA PRO A 69 7.59 11.56 9.36
C PRO A 69 7.77 11.95 10.82
N THR A 70 6.90 12.83 11.34
CA THR A 70 6.83 13.14 12.76
C THR A 70 6.03 12.12 13.53
N HIS A 71 5.06 11.47 12.86
CA HIS A 71 4.19 10.45 13.41
C HIS A 71 4.07 9.30 12.42
N ILE A 72 4.02 8.08 12.94
CA ILE A 72 3.97 6.88 12.12
C ILE A 72 3.25 5.74 12.85
N GLY A 73 2.48 4.95 12.11
CA GLY A 73 1.87 3.72 12.59
C GLY A 73 1.80 2.67 11.49
N VAL A 74 1.80 1.39 11.85
CA VAL A 74 1.70 0.28 10.89
C VAL A 74 0.47 -0.54 11.23
N ALA A 75 -0.49 -0.61 10.29
CA ALA A 75 -1.72 -1.36 10.47
C ALA A 75 -1.58 -2.78 9.92
N PHE A 76 -2.13 -3.73 10.65
CA PHE A 76 -2.22 -5.14 10.28
C PHE A 76 -3.67 -5.58 10.25
N ASP A 77 -4.00 -6.48 9.33
CA ASP A 77 -5.25 -7.22 9.39
C ASP A 77 -5.22 -8.13 10.63
N PRO A 78 -6.34 -8.23 11.35
CA PRO A 78 -6.43 -9.10 12.51
C PRO A 78 -6.45 -10.59 12.11
N ALA A 79 -6.14 -11.44 13.06
CA ALA A 79 -6.40 -12.85 12.92
C ALA A 79 -7.92 -13.11 13.01
N GLY A 80 -8.50 -13.72 11.98
CA GLY A 80 -9.90 -14.10 11.96
C GLY A 80 -10.78 -13.29 11.01
N PRO A 81 -12.08 -13.59 10.96
CA PRO A 81 -13.01 -12.93 10.05
C PRO A 81 -13.25 -11.48 10.42
N THR A 82 -13.54 -10.68 9.41
CA THR A 82 -13.97 -9.28 9.56
C THR A 82 -15.47 -9.17 9.29
N PHE A 83 -16.05 -8.00 9.57
CA PHE A 83 -17.48 -7.76 9.32
C PHE A 83 -17.88 -8.02 7.86
N ARG A 84 -16.94 -7.88 6.88
CA ARG A 84 -17.20 -8.20 5.48
C ARG A 84 -17.33 -9.71 5.27
N HIS A 85 -16.52 -10.52 5.93
CA HIS A 85 -16.65 -11.99 5.89
C HIS A 85 -17.95 -12.46 6.56
N GLU A 86 -18.38 -11.79 7.63
CA GLU A 86 -19.66 -12.10 8.29
C GLU A 86 -20.85 -11.74 7.40
N ALA A 87 -20.76 -10.65 6.64
CA ALA A 87 -21.80 -10.24 5.70
C ALA A 87 -21.80 -11.05 4.40
N PHE A 88 -20.64 -11.52 3.96
CA PHE A 88 -20.46 -12.24 2.69
C PHE A 88 -19.38 -13.31 2.80
N GLU A 89 -19.81 -14.56 2.97
CA GLU A 89 -18.91 -15.71 3.13
C GLU A 89 -17.91 -15.87 1.98
N GLN A 90 -18.29 -15.42 0.78
CA GLN A 90 -17.45 -15.50 -0.41
C GLN A 90 -16.45 -14.34 -0.53
N TYR A 91 -16.48 -13.35 0.37
CA TYR A 91 -15.54 -12.25 0.38
C TYR A 91 -14.10 -12.76 0.51
N LYS A 92 -13.25 -12.42 -0.46
CA LYS A 92 -11.86 -12.90 -0.57
C LYS A 92 -11.67 -14.43 -0.59
N ALA A 93 -12.76 -15.23 -0.75
CA ALA A 93 -12.70 -16.70 -0.66
C ALA A 93 -11.85 -17.36 -1.76
N GLN A 94 -11.67 -16.70 -2.91
CA GLN A 94 -10.81 -17.18 -4.01
C GLN A 94 -9.32 -16.89 -3.81
N ARG A 95 -8.96 -16.11 -2.76
CA ARG A 95 -7.54 -15.85 -2.48
C ARG A 95 -6.85 -17.14 -2.05
N GLU A 96 -5.68 -17.36 -2.61
CA GLU A 96 -4.82 -18.47 -2.18
C GLU A 96 -4.39 -18.29 -0.71
N GLU A 97 -4.05 -19.39 -0.07
CA GLU A 97 -3.47 -19.34 1.26
C GLU A 97 -2.22 -18.47 1.27
N THR A 98 -2.05 -17.72 2.34
CA THR A 98 -0.85 -16.89 2.53
C THR A 98 0.40 -17.77 2.42
N PRO A 99 1.33 -17.46 1.50
CA PRO A 99 2.58 -18.19 1.36
C PRO A 99 3.28 -18.39 2.70
N GLU A 100 3.79 -19.59 2.93
CA GLU A 100 4.47 -19.93 4.19
C GLU A 100 5.57 -18.93 4.55
N ALA A 101 6.36 -18.51 3.54
CA ALA A 101 7.40 -17.52 3.74
C ALA A 101 6.88 -16.18 4.27
N ILE A 102 5.70 -15.74 3.83
CA ILE A 102 5.05 -14.54 4.38
C ILE A 102 4.57 -14.83 5.80
N ARG A 103 3.86 -15.93 6.03
CA ARG A 103 3.33 -16.30 7.34
C ARG A 103 4.43 -16.36 8.41
N LEU A 104 5.59 -16.93 8.08
CA LEU A 104 6.75 -16.99 8.97
C LEU A 104 7.45 -15.63 9.13
N SER A 105 7.35 -14.74 8.15
CA SER A 105 7.96 -13.41 8.20
C SER A 105 7.19 -12.42 9.07
N VAL A 106 5.87 -12.54 9.16
CA VAL A 106 5.01 -11.56 9.88
C VAL A 106 5.40 -11.37 11.34
N PRO A 107 5.61 -12.41 12.17
CA PRO A 107 6.06 -12.21 13.55
C PRO A 107 7.38 -11.44 13.65
N ILE A 108 8.35 -11.76 12.78
CA ILE A 108 9.65 -11.11 12.76
C ILE A 108 9.51 -9.64 12.33
N ILE A 109 8.66 -9.35 11.34
CA ILE A 109 8.36 -7.99 10.91
C ILE A 109 7.73 -7.20 12.06
N LYS A 110 6.79 -7.79 12.81
CA LYS A 110 6.20 -7.16 14.00
C LYS A 110 7.26 -6.85 15.06
N ASP A 111 8.24 -7.74 15.27
CA ASP A 111 9.33 -7.51 16.22
C ASP A 111 10.28 -6.40 15.74
N ILE A 112 10.56 -6.33 14.45
CA ILE A 112 11.32 -5.23 13.83
C ILE A 112 10.57 -3.90 14.02
N ILE A 113 9.27 -3.85 13.76
CA ILE A 113 8.44 -2.63 13.94
C ILE A 113 8.48 -2.18 15.42
N ARG A 114 8.38 -3.12 16.37
CA ARG A 114 8.52 -2.82 17.81
C ARG A 114 9.92 -2.28 18.16
N ALA A 115 10.97 -2.85 17.54
CA ALA A 115 12.33 -2.35 17.72
C ALA A 115 12.53 -0.94 17.13
N TYR A 116 11.80 -0.57 16.08
CA TYR A 116 11.70 0.82 15.60
C TYR A 116 10.84 1.71 16.51
N ARG A 117 10.22 1.16 17.57
CA ARG A 117 9.25 1.84 18.45
C ARG A 117 8.07 2.44 17.67
N ILE A 118 7.66 1.76 16.62
CA ILE A 118 6.50 2.15 15.83
C ILE A 118 5.28 1.38 16.34
N PRO A 119 4.15 2.04 16.61
CA PRO A 119 2.92 1.39 17.02
C PRO A 119 2.38 0.45 15.93
N ILE A 120 1.95 -0.74 16.37
CA ILE A 120 1.20 -1.69 15.56
C ILE A 120 -0.28 -1.46 15.84
N LEU A 121 -1.03 -1.21 14.76
CA LEU A 121 -2.46 -0.89 14.80
C LEU A 121 -3.22 -2.12 14.27
N GLU A 122 -4.01 -2.74 15.15
CA GLU A 122 -4.78 -3.95 14.80
C GLU A 122 -6.07 -3.96 15.62
N VAL A 123 -7.21 -4.06 14.94
CA VAL A 123 -8.54 -4.06 15.59
C VAL A 123 -9.31 -5.29 15.14
N ALA A 124 -9.71 -6.14 16.07
CA ALA A 124 -10.47 -7.35 15.78
C ALA A 124 -11.76 -7.03 15.01
N GLY A 125 -12.03 -7.78 13.94
CA GLY A 125 -13.23 -7.63 13.12
C GLY A 125 -13.15 -6.55 12.03
N TYR A 126 -12.04 -5.81 11.93
CA TYR A 126 -11.81 -4.77 10.92
C TYR A 126 -10.49 -4.99 10.19
N GLU A 127 -10.46 -4.71 8.90
CA GLU A 127 -9.25 -4.82 8.09
C GLU A 127 -8.30 -3.63 8.33
N ALA A 128 -7.06 -3.76 7.92
CA ALA A 128 -6.06 -2.69 8.05
C ALA A 128 -6.49 -1.40 7.33
N ASP A 129 -7.18 -1.53 6.19
CA ASP A 129 -7.72 -0.40 5.42
C ASP A 129 -8.78 0.38 6.21
N ASP A 130 -9.67 -0.31 6.96
CA ASP A 130 -10.67 0.33 7.82
C ASP A 130 -10.00 1.10 8.99
N VAL A 131 -8.97 0.50 9.59
CA VAL A 131 -8.19 1.13 10.67
C VAL A 131 -7.47 2.37 10.15
N ILE A 132 -6.76 2.25 9.03
CA ILE A 132 -6.08 3.38 8.38
C ILE A 132 -7.09 4.44 7.95
N GLY A 133 -8.20 4.04 7.33
CA GLY A 133 -9.26 4.92 6.88
C GLY A 133 -9.85 5.77 8.00
N THR A 134 -10.11 5.14 9.15
CA THR A 134 -10.62 5.82 10.34
C THR A 134 -9.62 6.85 10.87
N LEU A 135 -8.38 6.44 11.09
CA LEU A 135 -7.34 7.31 11.64
C LEU A 135 -6.94 8.42 10.68
N ALA A 136 -6.81 8.13 9.38
CA ALA A 136 -6.47 9.12 8.36
C ALA A 136 -7.57 10.17 8.21
N THR A 137 -8.83 9.74 8.20
CA THR A 137 -9.98 10.66 8.11
C THR A 137 -10.04 11.58 9.32
N GLU A 138 -9.85 11.04 10.53
CA GLU A 138 -9.85 11.85 11.74
C GLU A 138 -8.64 12.80 11.79
N ALA A 139 -7.44 12.35 11.42
CA ALA A 139 -6.26 13.20 11.31
C ALA A 139 -6.46 14.34 10.30
N GLY A 140 -7.07 14.03 9.15
CA GLY A 140 -7.41 15.04 8.13
C GLY A 140 -8.40 16.08 8.64
N ARG A 141 -9.42 15.69 9.41
CA ARG A 141 -10.37 16.62 10.07
C ARG A 141 -9.67 17.54 11.07
N GLN A 142 -8.64 17.05 11.74
CA GLN A 142 -7.79 17.84 12.64
C GLN A 142 -6.76 18.69 11.90
N GLY A 143 -6.72 18.66 10.58
CA GLY A 143 -5.80 19.44 9.74
C GLY A 143 -4.39 18.86 9.66
N ILE A 144 -4.19 17.60 10.08
CA ILE A 144 -2.91 16.89 10.05
C ILE A 144 -2.69 16.34 8.65
N THR A 145 -1.53 16.63 8.05
CA THR A 145 -1.15 16.05 6.76
C THR A 145 -0.82 14.58 6.94
N THR A 146 -1.63 13.71 6.31
CA THR A 146 -1.59 12.27 6.49
C THR A 146 -1.31 11.56 5.17
N TYR A 147 -0.39 10.61 5.20
CA TYR A 147 -0.03 9.76 4.08
C TYR A 147 -0.38 8.31 4.38
N MET A 148 -1.26 7.73 3.58
CA MET A 148 -1.62 6.31 3.61
C MET A 148 -0.67 5.57 2.67
N MET A 149 0.24 4.78 3.24
CA MET A 149 1.25 4.08 2.46
C MET A 149 0.77 2.68 2.09
N THR A 150 0.27 2.56 0.88
CA THR A 150 -0.26 1.32 0.32
C THR A 150 -0.21 1.36 -1.21
N PRO A 151 0.00 0.23 -1.91
CA PRO A 151 -0.22 0.12 -3.34
C PRO A 151 -1.70 0.02 -3.72
N ASP A 152 -2.59 -0.27 -2.77
CA ASP A 152 -4.00 -0.54 -3.01
C ASP A 152 -4.74 0.72 -3.51
N LYS A 153 -5.41 0.54 -4.67
CA LYS A 153 -6.17 1.60 -5.35
C LYS A 153 -7.42 2.06 -4.58
N ASP A 154 -7.96 1.18 -3.74
CA ASP A 154 -9.24 1.40 -3.06
C ASP A 154 -9.14 2.49 -1.99
N TYR A 155 -7.94 2.73 -1.46
CA TYR A 155 -7.66 3.88 -0.59
C TYR A 155 -7.86 5.24 -1.28
N GLY A 156 -8.00 5.26 -2.61
CA GLY A 156 -8.37 6.47 -3.35
C GLY A 156 -9.65 7.13 -2.83
N GLN A 157 -10.60 6.34 -2.31
CA GLN A 157 -11.85 6.83 -1.73
C GLN A 157 -11.67 7.72 -0.49
N LEU A 158 -10.54 7.61 0.19
CA LEU A 158 -10.22 8.33 1.44
C LEU A 158 -9.44 9.62 1.21
N VAL A 159 -8.98 9.87 -0.02
CA VAL A 159 -8.14 11.01 -0.35
C VAL A 159 -8.92 12.31 -0.20
N SER A 160 -8.28 13.29 0.43
CA SER A 160 -8.85 14.63 0.68
C SER A 160 -7.74 15.69 0.68
N ASP A 161 -8.08 16.93 1.02
CA ASP A 161 -7.10 18.04 1.06
C ASP A 161 -5.93 17.82 2.02
N LYS A 162 -6.09 16.93 3.02
CA LYS A 162 -5.08 16.61 4.03
C LYS A 162 -4.68 15.15 4.07
N VAL A 163 -5.37 14.29 3.32
CA VAL A 163 -5.13 12.85 3.30
C VAL A 163 -4.71 12.44 1.89
N PHE A 164 -3.55 11.83 1.77
CA PHE A 164 -2.91 11.45 0.52
C PHE A 164 -2.58 9.96 0.49
N MET A 165 -2.61 9.35 -0.69
CA MET A 165 -1.98 8.04 -0.88
C MET A 165 -0.49 8.24 -1.16
N TYR A 166 0.34 7.41 -0.53
CA TYR A 166 1.77 7.32 -0.78
C TYR A 166 2.07 5.94 -1.37
N ARG A 167 2.15 5.88 -2.70
CA ARG A 167 2.20 4.61 -3.44
C ARG A 167 3.61 4.28 -3.90
N PRO A 168 4.09 3.05 -3.65
CA PRO A 168 5.32 2.58 -4.27
C PRO A 168 5.14 2.38 -5.78
N LYS A 169 6.07 2.91 -6.58
CA LYS A 169 6.09 2.73 -8.04
C LYS A 169 6.74 1.41 -8.46
N HIS A 170 6.35 0.90 -9.63
CA HIS A 170 7.01 -0.26 -10.23
C HIS A 170 8.45 0.03 -10.66
N THR A 171 8.73 1.26 -11.07
CA THR A 171 10.07 1.75 -11.48
C THR A 171 10.98 2.13 -10.31
N GLY A 172 10.56 1.83 -9.09
CA GLY A 172 11.23 2.27 -7.87
C GLY A 172 10.80 3.65 -7.39
N GLY A 173 10.99 3.92 -6.10
CA GLY A 173 10.53 5.14 -5.45
C GLY A 173 9.01 5.14 -5.20
N PHE A 174 8.48 6.34 -4.95
CA PHE A 174 7.08 6.53 -4.56
C PHE A 174 6.44 7.65 -5.38
N GLU A 175 5.11 7.65 -5.38
CA GLU A 175 4.28 8.75 -5.86
C GLU A 175 3.27 9.15 -4.78
N VAL A 176 2.98 10.43 -4.72
CA VAL A 176 1.90 10.97 -3.89
C VAL A 176 0.69 11.17 -4.78
N MET A 177 -0.44 10.64 -4.36
CA MET A 177 -1.72 10.85 -5.05
C MET A 177 -2.65 11.65 -4.14
N GLY A 178 -2.97 12.85 -4.53
CA GLY A 178 -3.99 13.70 -3.94
C GLY A 178 -5.30 13.63 -4.72
N VAL A 179 -6.18 14.60 -4.46
CA VAL A 179 -7.54 14.65 -5.03
C VAL A 179 -7.50 14.65 -6.57
N GLU A 180 -6.64 15.46 -7.17
CA GLU A 180 -6.62 15.59 -8.64
C GLU A 180 -6.02 14.34 -9.31
N GLU A 181 -5.02 13.71 -8.71
CA GLU A 181 -4.45 12.46 -9.22
C GLU A 181 -5.45 11.30 -9.15
N VAL A 182 -6.21 11.19 -8.07
CA VAL A 182 -7.27 10.18 -7.94
C VAL A 182 -8.39 10.43 -8.95
N LYS A 183 -8.85 11.67 -9.08
CA LYS A 183 -9.87 12.06 -10.07
C LYS A 183 -9.43 11.72 -11.49
N ALA A 184 -8.19 12.05 -11.84
CA ALA A 184 -7.64 11.78 -13.16
C ALA A 184 -7.49 10.27 -13.43
N LYS A 185 -7.06 9.50 -12.41
CA LYS A 185 -6.85 8.06 -12.53
C LYS A 185 -8.13 7.30 -12.79
N PHE A 186 -9.22 7.64 -12.10
CA PHE A 186 -10.49 6.93 -12.19
C PHE A 186 -11.50 7.62 -13.13
N ASP A 187 -11.15 8.78 -13.71
CA ASP A 187 -12.04 9.61 -14.53
C ASP A 187 -13.35 9.96 -13.78
N ILE A 188 -13.20 10.48 -12.55
CA ILE A 188 -14.27 10.83 -11.62
C ILE A 188 -14.16 12.28 -11.15
N GLN A 189 -15.20 12.79 -10.55
CA GLN A 189 -15.28 14.19 -10.09
C GLN A 189 -14.88 14.37 -8.62
N SER A 190 -14.99 13.31 -7.82
CA SER A 190 -14.66 13.29 -6.40
C SER A 190 -14.00 11.96 -6.01
N PRO A 191 -12.99 11.95 -5.13
CA PRO A 191 -12.38 10.71 -4.61
C PRO A 191 -13.38 9.72 -4.03
N THR A 192 -14.44 10.19 -3.38
CA THR A 192 -15.49 9.33 -2.82
C THR A 192 -16.21 8.48 -3.86
N GLN A 193 -16.22 8.90 -5.12
CA GLN A 193 -16.81 8.13 -6.23
C GLN A 193 -16.03 6.86 -6.60
N VAL A 194 -14.82 6.66 -6.05
CA VAL A 194 -14.13 5.35 -6.13
C VAL A 194 -15.02 4.24 -5.58
N ILE A 195 -15.79 4.51 -4.52
CA ILE A 195 -16.73 3.55 -3.94
C ILE A 195 -17.81 3.17 -4.95
N ASP A 196 -18.38 4.16 -5.65
CA ASP A 196 -19.41 3.93 -6.67
C ASP A 196 -18.87 3.17 -7.88
N MET A 197 -17.63 3.48 -8.27
CA MET A 197 -16.94 2.74 -9.33
C MET A 197 -16.81 1.25 -8.97
N LEU A 198 -16.28 0.95 -7.77
CA LEU A 198 -16.09 -0.42 -7.29
C LEU A 198 -17.43 -1.14 -7.08
N GLY A 199 -18.45 -0.45 -6.55
CA GLY A 199 -19.79 -1.01 -6.37
C GLY A 199 -20.46 -1.41 -7.68
N LEU A 200 -20.18 -0.67 -8.78
CA LEU A 200 -20.72 -0.97 -10.11
C LEU A 200 -19.91 -2.03 -10.85
N MET A 201 -18.59 -1.90 -10.92
CA MET A 201 -17.76 -2.83 -11.69
C MET A 201 -17.37 -4.10 -10.92
N GLY A 202 -17.52 -4.09 -9.60
CA GLY A 202 -17.02 -5.12 -8.72
C GLY A 202 -15.50 -5.05 -8.54
N ASP A 203 -14.98 -5.95 -7.73
CA ASP A 203 -13.55 -6.21 -7.62
C ASP A 203 -13.27 -7.71 -7.52
N SER A 204 -12.60 -8.24 -8.54
CA SER A 204 -12.27 -9.66 -8.60
C SER A 204 -11.25 -10.08 -7.54
N SER A 205 -10.38 -9.16 -7.08
CA SER A 205 -9.38 -9.46 -6.06
C SER A 205 -9.99 -9.68 -4.68
N ASP A 206 -11.15 -9.07 -4.42
CA ASP A 206 -11.90 -9.17 -3.17
C ASP A 206 -13.19 -9.99 -3.33
N ASN A 207 -13.42 -10.51 -4.53
CA ASN A 207 -14.65 -11.22 -4.89
C ASN A 207 -15.91 -10.36 -4.69
N ILE A 208 -15.80 -9.06 -4.96
CA ILE A 208 -16.94 -8.15 -4.93
C ILE A 208 -17.67 -8.26 -6.28
N PRO A 209 -18.96 -8.65 -6.30
CA PRO A 209 -19.63 -9.04 -7.54
C PRO A 209 -19.90 -7.89 -8.51
N GLY A 210 -20.19 -6.68 -8.01
CA GLY A 210 -20.61 -5.56 -8.85
C GLY A 210 -21.91 -5.78 -9.60
N CYS A 211 -22.11 -5.05 -10.68
CA CYS A 211 -23.22 -5.25 -11.62
C CYS A 211 -22.77 -6.15 -12.77
N PRO A 212 -23.34 -7.35 -12.97
CA PRO A 212 -22.91 -8.26 -14.02
C PRO A 212 -22.88 -7.63 -15.43
N GLY A 213 -21.70 -7.64 -16.07
CA GLY A 213 -21.48 -7.07 -17.39
C GLY A 213 -21.39 -5.53 -17.41
N VAL A 214 -21.13 -4.92 -16.27
CA VAL A 214 -20.68 -3.53 -16.13
C VAL A 214 -19.19 -3.57 -15.76
N GLY A 215 -18.33 -3.22 -16.70
CA GLY A 215 -16.90 -3.04 -16.47
C GLY A 215 -16.53 -1.58 -16.24
N GLU A 216 -15.25 -1.31 -16.05
CA GLU A 216 -14.70 -0.01 -15.69
C GLU A 216 -15.24 1.15 -16.53
N LYS A 217 -15.16 1.07 -17.87
CA LYS A 217 -15.65 2.14 -18.77
C LYS A 217 -17.14 2.43 -18.64
N THR A 218 -17.96 1.40 -18.39
CA THR A 218 -19.39 1.58 -18.18
C THR A 218 -19.66 2.19 -16.81
N ALA A 219 -18.95 1.74 -15.80
CA ALA A 219 -19.02 2.31 -14.47
C ALA A 219 -18.62 3.80 -14.46
N GLN A 220 -17.50 4.15 -15.10
CA GLN A 220 -17.05 5.55 -15.27
C GLN A 220 -18.14 6.41 -15.88
N LYS A 221 -18.75 5.93 -16.99
CA LYS A 221 -19.85 6.67 -17.63
C LYS A 221 -21.03 6.87 -16.69
N LEU A 222 -21.46 5.82 -15.98
CA LEU A 222 -22.58 5.89 -15.05
C LEU A 222 -22.29 6.82 -13.88
N VAL A 223 -21.11 6.75 -13.29
CA VAL A 223 -20.70 7.62 -12.18
C VAL A 223 -20.55 9.06 -12.64
N SER A 224 -20.03 9.31 -13.86
CA SER A 224 -19.95 10.64 -14.43
C SER A 224 -21.33 11.24 -14.69
N GLU A 225 -22.31 10.45 -15.15
CA GLU A 225 -23.67 10.90 -15.51
C GLU A 225 -24.56 11.08 -14.29
N PHE A 226 -24.51 10.14 -13.33
CA PHE A 226 -25.41 10.10 -12.17
C PHE A 226 -24.76 10.56 -10.85
N GLY A 227 -23.46 10.63 -10.78
CA GLY A 227 -22.72 11.07 -9.58
C GLY A 227 -22.55 9.98 -8.52
N SER A 228 -23.58 9.17 -8.27
CA SER A 228 -23.57 8.09 -7.28
C SER A 228 -24.47 6.92 -7.68
N ILE A 229 -24.27 5.77 -7.05
CA ILE A 229 -25.12 4.58 -7.21
C ILE A 229 -26.55 4.88 -6.76
N GLU A 230 -26.75 5.60 -5.67
CA GLU A 230 -28.07 5.95 -5.16
C GLU A 230 -28.87 6.71 -6.21
N ASN A 231 -28.27 7.78 -6.74
CA ASN A 231 -28.91 8.59 -7.78
C ASN A 231 -29.14 7.80 -9.08
N LEU A 232 -28.21 6.95 -9.48
CA LEU A 232 -28.39 6.02 -10.60
C LEU A 232 -29.60 5.11 -10.40
N LEU A 233 -29.73 4.52 -9.22
CA LEU A 233 -30.82 3.60 -8.90
C LEU A 233 -32.18 4.30 -8.80
N GLU A 234 -32.22 5.56 -8.44
CA GLU A 234 -33.44 6.37 -8.44
C GLU A 234 -33.89 6.78 -9.86
N HIS A 235 -32.95 6.89 -10.81
CA HIS A 235 -33.18 7.40 -12.16
C HIS A 235 -32.92 6.38 -13.26
N THR A 236 -33.22 5.10 -13.01
CA THR A 236 -33.03 4.04 -14.01
C THR A 236 -33.88 4.20 -15.27
N ASP A 237 -34.94 5.02 -15.21
CA ASP A 237 -35.76 5.42 -16.36
C ASP A 237 -34.96 6.16 -17.45
N GLN A 238 -33.87 6.82 -17.09
CA GLN A 238 -32.97 7.51 -18.01
C GLN A 238 -32.05 6.52 -18.76
N LEU A 239 -31.88 5.31 -18.24
CA LEU A 239 -31.11 4.25 -18.91
C LEU A 239 -31.91 3.61 -20.06
N LYS A 240 -31.21 3.06 -21.04
CA LYS A 240 -31.82 2.42 -22.22
C LYS A 240 -31.30 0.99 -22.43
N GLY A 241 -32.14 0.19 -23.06
CA GLY A 241 -31.79 -1.15 -23.55
C GLY A 241 -31.28 -2.08 -22.44
N ALA A 242 -30.33 -2.93 -22.76
CA ALA A 242 -29.80 -3.96 -21.88
C ALA A 242 -29.16 -3.39 -20.58
N LEU A 243 -28.60 -2.19 -20.63
CA LEU A 243 -28.00 -1.58 -19.45
C LEU A 243 -29.06 -1.25 -18.39
N LYS A 244 -30.22 -0.72 -18.80
CA LYS A 244 -31.35 -0.48 -17.92
C LYS A 244 -31.76 -1.77 -17.20
N THR A 245 -32.02 -2.82 -17.97
CA THR A 245 -32.40 -4.12 -17.41
C THR A 245 -31.38 -4.66 -16.42
N LYS A 246 -30.06 -4.57 -16.78
CA LYS A 246 -28.98 -5.04 -15.90
C LYS A 246 -28.97 -4.30 -14.56
N VAL A 247 -29.03 -2.97 -14.58
CA VAL A 247 -29.03 -2.13 -13.36
C VAL A 247 -30.28 -2.41 -12.51
N GLU A 248 -31.46 -2.43 -13.15
CA GLU A 248 -32.73 -2.67 -12.44
C GLU A 248 -32.80 -4.06 -11.80
N THR A 249 -32.32 -5.09 -12.51
CA THR A 249 -32.34 -6.48 -12.01
C THR A 249 -31.35 -6.72 -10.88
N ASN A 250 -30.24 -5.96 -10.85
CA ASN A 250 -29.12 -6.17 -9.90
C ASN A 250 -29.03 -5.06 -8.84
N ARG A 251 -30.10 -4.32 -8.54
CA ARG A 251 -30.10 -3.21 -7.59
C ARG A 251 -29.52 -3.59 -6.23
N GLU A 252 -29.97 -4.70 -5.66
CA GLU A 252 -29.51 -5.18 -4.35
C GLU A 252 -28.04 -5.57 -4.40
N MET A 253 -27.60 -6.25 -5.46
CA MET A 253 -26.21 -6.66 -5.63
C MET A 253 -25.28 -5.45 -5.80
N ILE A 254 -25.70 -4.43 -6.53
CA ILE A 254 -24.94 -3.18 -6.70
C ILE A 254 -24.77 -2.47 -5.34
N THR A 255 -25.87 -2.35 -4.58
CA THR A 255 -25.85 -1.72 -3.26
C THR A 255 -24.99 -2.51 -2.28
N PHE A 256 -25.09 -3.85 -2.33
CA PHE A 256 -24.28 -4.73 -1.50
C PHE A 256 -22.78 -4.66 -1.88
N SER A 257 -22.47 -4.61 -3.18
CA SER A 257 -21.09 -4.43 -3.66
C SER A 257 -20.51 -3.10 -3.22
N LYS A 258 -21.30 -2.02 -3.24
CA LYS A 258 -20.91 -0.73 -2.68
C LYS A 258 -20.57 -0.83 -1.19
N PHE A 259 -21.40 -1.54 -0.42
CA PHE A 259 -21.13 -1.79 1.01
C PHE A 259 -19.80 -2.52 1.22
N LEU A 260 -19.53 -3.58 0.45
CA LEU A 260 -18.29 -4.35 0.57
C LEU A 260 -17.05 -3.52 0.18
N ALA A 261 -17.16 -2.68 -0.85
CA ALA A 261 -16.07 -1.83 -1.34
C ALA A 261 -15.80 -0.59 -0.46
N THR A 262 -16.74 -0.26 0.43
CA THR A 262 -16.59 0.93 1.29
C THR A 262 -15.64 0.64 2.45
N ILE A 263 -14.55 1.39 2.52
CA ILE A 263 -13.65 1.38 3.69
C ILE A 263 -14.36 2.08 4.85
N LYS A 264 -14.44 1.40 5.99
CA LYS A 264 -15.04 1.98 7.20
C LYS A 264 -14.14 3.06 7.80
N ILE A 265 -14.77 4.14 8.24
CA ILE A 265 -14.10 5.27 8.87
C ILE A 265 -14.61 5.54 10.30
N ASP A 266 -15.26 4.52 10.88
CA ASP A 266 -15.88 4.53 12.21
C ASP A 266 -15.49 3.29 13.04
N VAL A 267 -14.28 2.75 12.79
CA VAL A 267 -13.69 1.66 13.58
C VAL A 267 -13.53 2.13 15.03
N PRO A 268 -13.77 1.26 16.04
CA PRO A 268 -13.63 1.63 17.46
C PRO A 268 -12.15 1.78 17.88
N ILE A 269 -11.45 2.70 17.24
CA ILE A 269 -10.06 3.10 17.50
C ILE A 269 -10.01 4.62 17.60
N GLN A 270 -9.20 5.13 18.53
CA GLN A 270 -9.01 6.58 18.69
C GLN A 270 -7.67 7.01 18.09
N LEU A 271 -7.67 8.20 17.49
CA LEU A 271 -6.44 8.82 17.02
C LEU A 271 -5.69 9.44 18.21
N GLU A 272 -4.71 8.73 18.72
CA GLU A 272 -3.83 9.19 19.80
C GLU A 272 -2.50 9.64 19.20
N MET A 273 -2.40 10.92 18.84
CA MET A 273 -1.22 11.47 18.17
C MET A 273 0.06 11.27 18.99
N ASP A 274 -0.01 11.41 20.31
CA ASP A 274 1.14 11.21 21.20
C ASP A 274 1.69 9.77 21.14
N ALA A 275 0.80 8.78 20.96
CA ALA A 275 1.19 7.39 20.83
C ALA A 275 1.82 7.08 19.43
N LEU A 276 1.57 7.92 18.44
CA LEU A 276 2.10 7.78 17.08
C LEU A 276 3.38 8.58 16.85
N VAL A 277 3.86 9.36 17.83
CA VAL A 277 5.10 10.13 17.70
C VAL A 277 6.24 9.18 17.34
N ARG A 278 6.97 9.55 16.27
CA ARG A 278 8.16 8.80 15.87
C ARG A 278 9.24 8.92 16.94
N GLU A 279 9.63 7.80 17.50
CA GLU A 279 10.72 7.68 18.44
C GLU A 279 12.03 7.20 17.78
N GLU A 280 13.14 7.31 18.49
CA GLU A 280 14.39 6.68 18.08
C GLU A 280 14.29 5.16 18.26
N ALA A 281 14.80 4.42 17.28
CA ALA A 281 14.77 2.95 17.28
C ALA A 281 15.67 2.37 18.41
N ASP A 282 15.30 1.20 18.90
CA ASP A 282 16.17 0.36 19.72
C ASP A 282 17.22 -0.32 18.82
N GLU A 283 18.38 0.33 18.69
CA GLU A 283 19.47 -0.16 17.85
C GLU A 283 20.00 -1.54 18.26
N ASN A 284 19.93 -1.90 19.56
CA ASN A 284 20.42 -3.19 20.05
C ASN A 284 19.48 -4.31 19.62
N SER A 285 18.18 -4.12 19.76
CA SER A 285 17.17 -5.07 19.31
C SER A 285 17.20 -5.23 17.79
N LEU A 286 17.28 -4.12 17.03
CA LEU A 286 17.42 -4.19 15.57
C LEU A 286 18.68 -4.93 15.13
N ARG A 287 19.81 -4.67 15.78
CA ARG A 287 21.07 -5.36 15.48
C ARG A 287 20.95 -6.86 15.69
N SER A 288 20.40 -7.29 16.83
CA SER A 288 20.21 -8.71 17.14
C SER A 288 19.35 -9.40 16.07
N ILE A 289 18.21 -8.79 15.69
CA ILE A 289 17.30 -9.36 14.69
C ILE A 289 17.99 -9.39 13.32
N PHE A 290 18.69 -8.33 12.90
CA PHE A 290 19.36 -8.26 11.61
C PHE A 290 20.55 -9.21 11.52
N GLU A 291 21.29 -9.46 12.62
CA GLU A 291 22.36 -10.46 12.68
C GLU A 291 21.79 -11.86 12.53
N GLU A 292 20.67 -12.18 13.20
CA GLU A 292 20.01 -13.48 13.05
C GLU A 292 19.50 -13.73 11.63
N LEU A 293 19.03 -12.69 10.95
CA LEU A 293 18.56 -12.73 9.55
C LEU A 293 19.70 -12.63 8.53
N GLU A 294 20.95 -12.41 8.99
CA GLU A 294 22.16 -12.22 8.14
C GLU A 294 22.10 -10.96 7.26
N PHE A 295 21.42 -9.92 7.71
CA PHE A 295 21.23 -8.64 7.00
C PHE A 295 22.41 -7.68 7.18
N ARG A 296 23.64 -8.11 6.84
CA ARG A 296 24.87 -7.34 7.04
C ARG A 296 24.82 -5.93 6.44
N THR A 297 24.35 -5.81 5.21
CA THR A 297 24.21 -4.51 4.52
C THR A 297 23.23 -3.59 5.24
N LEU A 298 22.14 -4.13 5.82
CA LEU A 298 21.19 -3.33 6.60
C LEU A 298 21.82 -2.82 7.90
N ILE A 299 22.57 -3.66 8.61
CA ILE A 299 23.29 -3.27 9.82
C ILE A 299 24.20 -2.08 9.51
N ASP A 300 24.99 -2.17 8.43
CA ASP A 300 25.89 -1.08 8.04
C ASP A 300 25.17 0.21 7.66
N ARG A 301 24.05 0.09 6.98
CA ARG A 301 23.28 1.24 6.48
C ARG A 301 22.40 1.90 7.54
N VAL A 302 21.85 1.12 8.47
CA VAL A 302 20.85 1.58 9.45
C VAL A 302 21.51 1.93 10.78
N LEU A 303 22.47 1.10 11.24
CA LEU A 303 22.99 1.15 12.60
C LEU A 303 24.41 1.72 12.72
N LYS A 304 25.12 1.92 11.59
CA LYS A 304 26.36 2.70 11.61
C LYS A 304 26.01 4.16 11.39
N LYS A 305 25.89 4.93 12.47
CA LYS A 305 25.87 6.39 12.39
C LYS A 305 27.16 6.84 11.72
N ASP A 306 27.08 7.69 10.70
CA ASP A 306 28.23 8.37 10.12
C ASP A 306 29.00 9.06 11.25
N ILE A 307 30.18 8.53 11.57
CA ILE A 307 31.15 9.17 12.46
C ILE A 307 31.83 10.34 11.69
N SER A 308 31.08 11.02 10.84
CA SER A 308 31.54 12.18 10.05
C SER A 308 30.87 13.45 10.51
N GLY A 309 31.02 13.77 11.80
CA GLY A 309 30.44 14.98 12.35
C GLY A 309 31.13 15.45 13.62
N ASN A 310 32.47 15.46 13.67
CA ASN A 310 33.23 16.47 14.40
C ASN A 310 34.71 16.37 14.03
N GLY A 311 35.14 17.36 13.21
CA GLY A 311 36.51 17.49 12.86
C GLY A 311 37.34 18.01 14.03
N ILE A 312 38.53 17.48 14.20
CA ILE A 312 39.70 18.26 14.63
C ILE A 312 40.86 17.84 13.73
N THR A 313 41.34 18.83 13.04
CA THR A 313 42.53 18.85 12.18
C THR A 313 43.77 18.34 12.88
N SER A 314 44.54 17.47 12.22
CA SER A 314 46.00 17.72 12.15
C SER A 314 46.57 16.99 10.93
N ALA A 315 47.29 17.79 10.19
CA ALA A 315 47.99 17.47 8.96
C ALA A 315 49.16 16.50 9.20
N THR A 316 49.36 15.57 8.28
CA THR A 316 50.62 15.48 7.49
C THR A 316 50.67 14.20 6.68
N GLY A 317 51.06 14.35 5.39
CA GLY A 317 51.87 13.33 4.70
C GLY A 317 51.21 12.43 3.69
N SER A 318 51.02 12.92 2.47
CA SER A 318 51.44 12.34 1.17
C SER A 318 51.47 10.79 0.97
N LYS A 319 50.69 10.25 0.03
CA LYS A 319 51.01 9.69 -1.30
C LYS A 319 49.91 8.82 -1.87
N VAL A 320 49.47 9.23 -3.03
CA VAL A 320 49.06 8.48 -4.25
C VAL A 320 48.88 6.98 -4.14
N ALA A 321 47.65 6.48 -4.45
CA ALA A 321 47.37 5.30 -5.26
C ALA A 321 45.92 5.26 -5.74
N THR A 322 45.76 5.43 -7.03
CA THR A 322 44.89 4.72 -7.99
C THR A 322 43.47 4.33 -7.55
N GLY A 323 42.52 4.85 -8.32
CA GLY A 323 41.08 4.65 -8.26
C GLY A 323 40.61 3.19 -8.26
N LYS A 324 39.64 2.98 -7.41
CA LYS A 324 38.52 2.07 -7.65
C LYS A 324 37.27 2.84 -7.24
N SER A 325 36.42 3.09 -8.23
CA SER A 325 35.10 3.62 -8.03
C SER A 325 34.36 2.81 -6.96
N ALA A 326 33.78 3.52 -5.98
CA ALA A 326 32.85 2.93 -5.03
C ALA A 326 31.68 2.27 -5.79
N PRO A 327 31.23 1.08 -5.40
CA PRO A 327 30.05 0.48 -6.02
C PRO A 327 28.86 1.37 -5.74
N SER A 328 28.13 1.70 -6.80
CA SER A 328 26.80 2.34 -6.71
C SER A 328 25.91 1.55 -5.75
N PRO A 329 25.06 2.20 -4.96
CA PRO A 329 24.11 1.47 -4.12
C PRO A 329 23.29 0.56 -5.02
N LEU A 330 23.19 -0.71 -4.63
CA LEU A 330 22.35 -1.69 -5.30
C LEU A 330 20.91 -1.15 -5.36
N PRO A 331 20.21 -1.29 -6.50
CA PRO A 331 18.82 -0.89 -6.60
C PRO A 331 18.00 -1.58 -5.52
N LEU A 332 17.07 -0.87 -4.93
CA LEU A 332 16.20 -1.35 -3.85
C LEU A 332 15.38 -2.60 -4.26
N PHE A 333 15.23 -2.79 -5.56
CA PHE A 333 14.55 -3.94 -6.17
C PHE A 333 15.36 -4.37 -7.41
N PRO A 334 15.37 -5.68 -7.78
CA PRO A 334 16.02 -6.11 -9.00
C PRO A 334 15.41 -5.38 -10.21
N GLU A 335 16.27 -4.84 -11.10
CA GLU A 335 15.82 -4.34 -12.39
C GLU A 335 15.27 -5.50 -13.21
N GLU A 336 13.98 -5.52 -13.47
CA GLU A 336 13.37 -6.45 -14.39
C GLU A 336 13.61 -6.00 -15.82
N GLY A 337 14.41 -6.75 -16.55
CA GLY A 337 14.43 -6.71 -18.00
C GLY A 337 13.15 -7.36 -18.55
N GLY A 338 12.29 -6.58 -19.18
CA GLY A 338 11.26 -7.06 -20.11
C GLY A 338 9.89 -7.37 -19.52
N GLY A 339 8.99 -6.42 -19.63
CA GLY A 339 7.58 -6.60 -19.97
C GLY A 339 6.71 -7.43 -19.04
N MET A 340 6.16 -6.82 -18.01
CA MET A 340 4.80 -7.09 -17.54
C MET A 340 4.19 -5.78 -17.10
N GLN A 341 3.42 -5.21 -17.99
CA GLN A 341 2.47 -4.14 -17.73
C GLN A 341 1.24 -4.79 -17.09
N GLY A 342 1.03 -4.58 -15.81
CA GLY A 342 -0.15 -5.05 -15.10
C GLY A 342 -0.04 -4.70 -13.62
N ASP A 343 -1.09 -4.14 -13.07
CA ASP A 343 -1.30 -4.00 -11.63
C ASP A 343 -1.04 -5.37 -10.96
N LEU A 344 -0.16 -5.44 -9.96
CA LEU A 344 0.21 -6.70 -9.31
C LEU A 344 -0.99 -7.42 -8.67
N PHE A 345 -2.10 -6.72 -8.50
CA PHE A 345 -3.39 -7.22 -8.02
C PHE A 345 -4.48 -7.26 -9.11
N ALA A 346 -4.27 -6.66 -10.29
CA ALA A 346 -5.27 -6.61 -11.36
C ALA A 346 -5.16 -7.75 -12.38
N ASN A 347 -4.09 -8.56 -12.37
CA ASN A 347 -3.85 -9.61 -13.36
C ASN A 347 -3.69 -11.01 -12.74
N PHE A 348 -4.43 -11.34 -11.68
CA PHE A 348 -4.69 -12.72 -11.35
C PHE A 348 -6.05 -13.11 -11.97
N THR A 349 -6.10 -13.24 -13.27
CA THR A 349 -7.14 -14.00 -13.93
C THR A 349 -6.69 -15.46 -13.98
N PRO A 350 -7.47 -16.41 -13.46
CA PRO A 350 -7.22 -17.82 -13.67
C PRO A 350 -7.82 -18.19 -15.04
N ASP A 351 -7.04 -18.05 -16.10
CA ASP A 351 -7.34 -18.65 -17.40
C ASP A 351 -6.06 -19.23 -18.00
N GLU A 352 -5.87 -20.52 -17.72
CA GLU A 352 -5.75 -21.59 -18.70
C GLU A 352 -5.71 -22.96 -17.99
N PRO A 353 -6.55 -23.96 -18.40
CA PRO A 353 -6.49 -25.30 -17.86
C PRO A 353 -5.38 -26.10 -18.54
N GLY A 354 -4.21 -26.09 -17.95
CA GLY A 354 -3.15 -27.04 -18.26
C GLY A 354 -3.45 -28.40 -17.57
N CYS A 355 -4.18 -29.24 -18.29
CA CYS A 355 -4.39 -30.66 -17.97
C CYS A 355 -3.06 -31.37 -17.73
N LEU A 356 -2.78 -31.80 -16.49
CA LEU A 356 -1.89 -32.91 -16.21
C LEU A 356 -2.62 -33.90 -15.29
N LEU A 357 -3.19 -34.89 -15.94
CA LEU A 357 -3.62 -36.15 -15.36
C LEU A 357 -2.43 -36.84 -14.67
N TYR A 358 -2.45 -36.93 -13.35
CA TYR A 358 -1.72 -37.97 -12.65
C TYR A 358 -2.68 -39.08 -12.26
N THR A 359 -2.60 -40.17 -13.00
CA THR A 359 -3.18 -41.49 -12.63
C THR A 359 -2.40 -42.07 -11.47
N SER A 360 -3.07 -42.35 -10.37
CA SER A 360 -2.57 -43.23 -9.32
C SER A 360 -2.41 -44.66 -9.81
N PRO A 361 -1.35 -45.38 -9.46
CA PRO A 361 -1.35 -46.82 -9.54
C PRO A 361 -1.89 -47.42 -8.25
N SER A 362 -2.68 -48.50 -8.49
CA SER A 362 -3.31 -49.43 -7.57
C SER A 362 -2.51 -49.87 -6.36
#